data_de30287fd3dfa7f2f1ff9516b0abdff7
#
_entry.id   de30287fd3dfa7f2f1ff9516b0abdff7
#
_cell.length_a   1.000
_cell.length_b   1.000
_cell.length_c   1.000
_cell.angle_alpha   90.00
_cell.angle_beta   90.00
_cell.angle_gamma   90.00
#
_symmetry.space_group_name_H-M   'P 1'
#
loop_
_entity.id
_entity.type
_entity.pdbx_description
1 polymer ?
#
loop_
_entity_poly.entity_id
_entity_poly.type
_entity_poly.pdbx_seq_one_letter_code
_entity_poly.pdbx_strand_id
1 'polypeptide(L)'
;MKKQELLFVALSIAMLTLWHPQVMAQENTNLPKAEWDYAKLILMHTPGQELFDGVIHPAAGLFEDYFDVDKAAEEHQDYISMLRNNGIRVITVADILKEVGIDSLRALASNVLTYDISGLKEPDEEMSEKDRQYVLSRMSRADLVRCILLQPTVHLRSTDNNTGYEATYEHEPLMNLYFTRDQSITTPRGHIICNMNSTQRSPETSLINLCYEHLGRKPILHITGEGRLEGGDYIPAGNISLIGCGMRTNDEGIRQIMEADAFGHDTVVVVRDHKFWQMQMHLDTHFNIIDSDLCTMVESRLNATPSAPEYVTCDIYGRQPGTKEYKLVERDKSFVEYIKGRGFKIIPISEEDELHYANNFLAIAPRHIMAVGGQSEELQTRFREAGVTVEWIPLESLIDGYGAAHCMTQVLERQTATPTNTIALKAVQSQTEEAYTLGGVKDAKSGVVVYKGGTRLARSPTLYI
;
A
#
# COMPACT_ATOMS: atom_id res chain seq x y z
N MET A 1 -9.37 11.92 65.76
CA MET A 1 -9.42 12.63 64.46
C MET A 1 -8.23 12.39 63.55
N LYS A 2 -7.51 11.27 63.61
CA LYS A 2 -6.34 10.99 62.70
C LYS A 2 -6.40 9.64 61.99
N LYS A 3 -7.49 8.86 62.08
CA LYS A 3 -7.65 7.58 61.37
C LYS A 3 -8.66 7.62 60.23
N GLN A 4 -9.48 8.65 60.09
CA GLN A 4 -10.46 8.77 59.03
C GLN A 4 -9.89 9.49 57.78
N GLU A 5 -8.91 10.39 57.93
CA GLU A 5 -8.30 11.08 56.79
C GLU A 5 -7.33 10.19 55.98
N LEU A 6 -6.69 9.20 56.62
CA LEU A 6 -5.83 8.24 55.89
C LEU A 6 -6.63 7.22 55.04
N LEU A 7 -7.90 6.97 55.39
CA LEU A 7 -8.74 6.05 54.62
C LEU A 7 -9.29 6.69 53.33
N PHE A 8 -9.52 8.01 53.36
CA PHE A 8 -9.99 8.75 52.17
C PHE A 8 -8.87 8.96 51.12
N VAL A 9 -7.63 9.17 51.54
CA VAL A 9 -6.49 9.30 50.63
C VAL A 9 -6.13 7.95 50.02
N ALA A 10 -6.25 6.84 50.74
CA ALA A 10 -6.00 5.49 50.20
C ALA A 10 -7.09 5.05 49.18
N LEU A 11 -8.36 5.44 49.40
CA LEU A 11 -9.43 5.16 48.43
C LEU A 11 -9.36 6.04 47.17
N SER A 12 -8.87 7.27 47.28
CA SER A 12 -8.70 8.17 46.11
C SER A 12 -7.53 7.76 45.23
N ILE A 13 -6.49 7.14 45.78
CA ILE A 13 -5.35 6.61 45.00
C ILE A 13 -5.71 5.27 44.33
N ALA A 14 -6.58 4.46 44.97
CA ALA A 14 -7.05 3.19 44.41
C ALA A 14 -8.07 3.36 43.25
N MET A 15 -8.75 4.51 43.14
CA MET A 15 -9.67 4.80 42.03
C MET A 15 -8.98 5.46 40.82
N LEU A 16 -7.76 5.96 40.95
CA LEU A 16 -7.00 6.58 39.86
C LEU A 16 -6.11 5.57 39.07
N THR A 17 -6.00 4.33 39.55
CA THR A 17 -5.20 3.28 38.88
C THR A 17 -6.03 2.31 38.06
N LEU A 18 -7.34 2.51 37.87
CA LEU A 18 -8.23 1.58 37.16
C LEU A 18 -8.75 2.11 35.83
N TRP A 19 -8.19 3.19 35.31
CA TRP A 19 -8.52 3.65 33.93
C TRP A 19 -7.27 3.76 33.05
N HIS A 20 -6.55 2.64 32.93
CA HIS A 20 -5.85 2.37 31.69
C HIS A 20 -6.91 1.72 30.78
N PRO A 21 -7.23 2.28 29.61
CA PRO A 21 -7.89 1.49 28.60
C PRO A 21 -6.92 0.35 28.32
N GLN A 22 -7.22 -0.85 28.78
CA GLN A 22 -6.71 -2.06 28.16
C GLN A 22 -7.17 -1.93 26.71
N VAL A 23 -6.28 -1.50 25.82
CA VAL A 23 -6.34 -1.86 24.43
C VAL A 23 -6.20 -3.38 24.45
N MET A 24 -7.34 -4.05 24.64
CA MET A 24 -7.46 -5.48 24.37
C MET A 24 -6.92 -5.62 22.97
N ALA A 25 -5.83 -6.34 22.81
CA ALA A 25 -5.41 -6.82 21.52
C ALA A 25 -6.62 -7.57 20.95
N GLN A 26 -7.40 -6.86 20.12
CA GLN A 26 -8.52 -7.43 19.40
C GLN A 26 -7.86 -8.45 18.50
N GLU A 27 -8.10 -9.74 18.74
CA GLU A 27 -7.70 -10.78 17.80
C GLU A 27 -8.12 -10.30 16.43
N ASN A 28 -7.17 -10.18 15.52
CA ASN A 28 -7.34 -9.56 14.21
C ASN A 28 -8.13 -10.54 13.31
N THR A 29 -9.43 -10.66 13.57
CA THR A 29 -10.32 -11.64 12.92
C THR A 29 -10.54 -11.36 11.43
N ASN A 30 -10.11 -10.18 10.95
CA ASN A 30 -10.33 -9.68 9.59
C ASN A 30 -9.06 -9.66 8.72
N LEU A 31 -8.05 -10.47 9.03
CA LEU A 31 -6.88 -10.58 8.16
C LEU A 31 -7.29 -11.15 6.79
N PRO A 32 -6.76 -10.61 5.68
CA PRO A 32 -7.07 -11.06 4.33
C PRO A 32 -6.80 -12.55 4.12
N LYS A 33 -7.82 -13.29 3.70
CA LYS A 33 -7.70 -14.69 3.27
C LYS A 33 -7.75 -14.83 1.76
N ALA A 34 -8.46 -13.93 1.10
CA ALA A 34 -8.58 -13.91 -0.34
C ALA A 34 -8.62 -12.47 -0.86
N GLU A 35 -8.07 -12.24 -2.05
CA GLU A 35 -8.06 -10.92 -2.69
C GLU A 35 -9.46 -10.42 -3.02
N TRP A 36 -10.42 -11.33 -3.25
CA TRP A 36 -11.82 -11.01 -3.52
C TRP A 36 -12.70 -10.78 -2.27
N ASP A 37 -12.18 -10.97 -1.05
CA ASP A 37 -12.93 -10.66 0.17
C ASP A 37 -13.20 -9.15 0.29
N TYR A 38 -14.28 -8.76 1.00
CA TYR A 38 -14.64 -7.34 1.18
C TYR A 38 -13.53 -6.56 1.85
N ALA A 39 -12.95 -5.59 1.16
CA ALA A 39 -11.96 -4.67 1.73
C ALA A 39 -12.61 -3.81 2.83
N LYS A 40 -11.94 -3.68 3.98
CA LYS A 40 -12.45 -2.94 5.15
C LYS A 40 -11.54 -1.82 5.59
N LEU A 41 -10.23 -2.06 5.55
CA LEU A 41 -9.22 -1.09 5.95
C LEU A 41 -8.05 -1.12 4.99
N ILE A 42 -7.69 0.05 4.48
CA ILE A 42 -6.58 0.24 3.55
C ILE A 42 -5.64 1.32 4.09
N LEU A 43 -4.35 1.05 4.04
CA LEU A 43 -3.28 2.05 4.24
C LEU A 43 -2.87 2.59 2.88
N MET A 44 -2.77 3.92 2.77
CA MET A 44 -2.34 4.63 1.57
C MET A 44 -1.41 5.79 1.92
N HIS A 45 -0.67 6.29 0.94
CA HIS A 45 0.13 7.51 1.07
C HIS A 45 -0.11 8.41 -0.14
N THR A 46 -0.69 9.59 0.08
CA THR A 46 -0.83 10.56 -1.00
C THR A 46 0.54 11.16 -1.30
N PRO A 47 1.01 11.12 -2.56
CA PRO A 47 2.29 11.70 -2.93
C PRO A 47 2.37 13.20 -2.59
N GLY A 48 3.55 13.64 -2.19
CA GLY A 48 3.82 15.01 -1.78
C GLY A 48 5.13 15.52 -2.35
N GLN A 49 5.83 16.36 -1.58
CA GLN A 49 7.09 16.99 -2.00
C GLN A 49 8.18 15.95 -2.33
N GLU A 50 8.16 14.79 -1.69
CA GLU A 50 9.11 13.69 -1.90
C GLU A 50 9.05 13.11 -3.32
N LEU A 51 7.93 13.26 -4.03
CA LEU A 51 7.76 12.76 -5.38
C LEU A 51 8.52 13.62 -6.42
N PHE A 52 8.71 14.91 -6.15
CA PHE A 52 9.23 15.87 -7.13
C PHE A 52 10.61 15.47 -7.68
N ASP A 53 11.52 15.03 -6.81
CA ASP A 53 12.88 14.65 -7.23
C ASP A 53 12.87 13.42 -8.17
N GLY A 54 11.86 12.55 -8.04
CA GLY A 54 11.68 11.39 -8.91
C GLY A 54 11.27 11.77 -10.33
N VAL A 55 10.35 12.72 -10.48
CA VAL A 55 9.80 13.10 -11.81
C VAL A 55 10.75 13.98 -12.62
N ILE A 56 11.75 14.63 -12.01
CA ILE A 56 12.76 15.39 -12.77
C ILE A 56 13.76 14.50 -13.54
N HIS A 57 13.86 13.23 -13.17
CA HIS A 57 14.55 12.21 -13.95
C HIS A 57 13.81 10.86 -13.80
N PRO A 58 12.69 10.66 -14.53
CA PRO A 58 11.77 9.55 -14.29
C PRO A 58 12.44 8.18 -14.21
N ALA A 59 13.27 7.83 -15.17
CA ALA A 59 13.94 6.53 -15.20
C ALA A 59 14.80 6.27 -13.95
N ALA A 60 15.46 7.29 -13.38
CA ALA A 60 16.21 7.17 -12.13
C ALA A 60 15.28 7.12 -10.91
N GLY A 61 14.12 7.77 -10.99
CA GLY A 61 13.06 7.73 -9.99
C GLY A 61 12.25 6.44 -9.98
N LEU A 62 12.55 5.49 -10.89
CA LEU A 62 11.74 4.29 -11.16
C LEU A 62 10.34 4.64 -11.69
N PHE A 63 10.26 5.64 -12.56
CA PHE A 63 9.04 6.07 -13.24
C PHE A 63 9.21 5.88 -14.76
N GLU A 64 8.10 5.72 -15.46
CA GLU A 64 8.07 5.53 -16.90
C GLU A 64 8.30 6.84 -17.65
N ASP A 65 7.58 7.89 -17.25
CA ASP A 65 7.68 9.21 -17.84
C ASP A 65 7.48 10.32 -16.77
N TYR A 66 7.63 11.57 -17.20
CA TYR A 66 7.32 12.74 -16.39
C TYR A 66 5.81 12.90 -16.22
N PHE A 67 5.37 13.22 -15.01
CA PHE A 67 4.01 13.62 -14.72
C PHE A 67 3.95 14.77 -13.70
N ASP A 68 2.84 15.49 -13.69
CA ASP A 68 2.61 16.61 -12.79
C ASP A 68 2.33 16.12 -11.37
N VAL A 69 3.14 16.58 -10.40
CA VAL A 69 3.07 16.13 -9.00
C VAL A 69 1.77 16.58 -8.32
N ASP A 70 1.28 17.79 -8.60
CA ASP A 70 0.05 18.29 -8.01
C ASP A 70 -1.15 17.54 -8.56
N LYS A 71 -1.19 17.30 -9.87
CA LYS A 71 -2.22 16.47 -10.52
C LYS A 71 -2.21 15.04 -9.98
N ALA A 72 -1.03 14.44 -9.81
CA ALA A 72 -0.86 13.13 -9.21
C ALA A 72 -1.45 13.05 -7.79
N ALA A 73 -1.22 14.08 -6.97
CA ALA A 73 -1.78 14.16 -5.64
C ALA A 73 -3.32 14.28 -5.66
N GLU A 74 -3.89 15.05 -6.59
CA GLU A 74 -5.33 15.18 -6.79
C GLU A 74 -5.96 13.84 -7.21
N GLU A 75 -5.42 13.17 -8.22
CA GLU A 75 -5.86 11.85 -8.69
C GLU A 75 -5.85 10.82 -7.54
N HIS A 76 -4.80 10.81 -6.72
CA HIS A 76 -4.71 9.93 -5.57
C HIS A 76 -5.77 10.23 -4.50
N GLN A 77 -6.08 11.51 -4.24
CA GLN A 77 -7.14 11.91 -3.31
C GLN A 77 -8.53 11.53 -3.83
N ASP A 78 -8.75 11.62 -5.13
CA ASP A 78 -9.99 11.14 -5.76
C ASP A 78 -10.14 9.64 -5.59
N TYR A 79 -9.06 8.87 -5.79
CA TYR A 79 -9.08 7.43 -5.53
C TYR A 79 -9.41 7.11 -4.07
N ILE A 80 -8.79 7.80 -3.10
CA ILE A 80 -9.14 7.67 -1.68
C ILE A 80 -10.62 7.97 -1.44
N SER A 81 -11.15 9.00 -2.08
CA SER A 81 -12.56 9.41 -1.96
C SER A 81 -13.50 8.33 -2.51
N MET A 82 -13.16 7.72 -3.65
CA MET A 82 -13.93 6.60 -4.22
C MET A 82 -13.94 5.39 -3.30
N LEU A 83 -12.80 5.01 -2.72
CA LEU A 83 -12.71 3.93 -1.72
C LEU A 83 -13.60 4.20 -0.51
N ARG A 84 -13.56 5.43 0.03
CA ARG A 84 -14.41 5.85 1.17
C ARG A 84 -15.90 5.84 0.82
N ASN A 85 -16.28 6.22 -0.39
CA ASN A 85 -17.66 6.17 -0.87
C ASN A 85 -18.17 4.72 -0.95
N ASN A 86 -17.29 3.74 -1.14
CA ASN A 86 -17.59 2.30 -1.07
C ASN A 86 -17.64 1.77 0.37
N GLY A 87 -17.56 2.64 1.39
CA GLY A 87 -17.62 2.25 2.79
C GLY A 87 -16.32 1.63 3.32
N ILE A 88 -15.23 1.78 2.59
CA ILE A 88 -13.90 1.29 2.98
C ILE A 88 -13.21 2.37 3.83
N ARG A 89 -12.69 1.98 4.99
CA ARG A 89 -11.89 2.87 5.81
C ARG A 89 -10.50 3.01 5.20
N VAL A 90 -10.13 4.23 4.82
CA VAL A 90 -8.79 4.55 4.35
C VAL A 90 -8.08 5.39 5.40
N ILE A 91 -6.90 4.94 5.82
CA ILE A 91 -5.96 5.65 6.68
C ILE A 91 -4.75 6.01 5.83
N THR A 92 -4.28 7.25 5.92
CA THR A 92 -3.07 7.66 5.21
C THR A 92 -1.86 7.67 6.14
N VAL A 93 -0.67 7.47 5.57
CA VAL A 93 0.61 7.66 6.29
C VAL A 93 0.65 9.06 6.92
N ALA A 94 0.19 10.09 6.19
CA ALA A 94 0.11 11.46 6.69
C ALA A 94 -0.80 11.59 7.92
N ASP A 95 -1.94 10.88 7.98
CA ASP A 95 -2.82 10.89 9.15
C ASP A 95 -2.13 10.25 10.35
N ILE A 96 -1.46 9.13 10.16
CA ILE A 96 -0.69 8.45 11.21
C ILE A 96 0.42 9.36 11.75
N LEU A 97 1.19 10.02 10.86
CA LEU A 97 2.29 10.91 11.27
C LEU A 97 1.82 12.15 12.04
N LYS A 98 0.55 12.55 11.93
CA LYS A 98 -0.05 13.58 12.79
C LYS A 98 -0.25 13.11 14.22
N GLU A 99 -0.44 11.81 14.45
CA GLU A 99 -0.81 11.22 15.74
C GLU A 99 0.37 10.54 16.46
N VAL A 100 1.35 10.01 15.72
CA VAL A 100 2.56 9.36 16.27
C VAL A 100 3.26 10.27 17.30
N GLY A 101 3.79 9.70 18.38
CA GLY A 101 4.53 10.43 19.41
C GLY A 101 5.72 11.20 18.82
N ILE A 102 5.95 12.43 19.29
CA ILE A 102 7.02 13.30 18.75
C ILE A 102 8.41 12.67 18.92
N ASP A 103 8.62 11.87 19.95
CA ASP A 103 9.90 11.20 20.21
C ASP A 103 10.16 10.05 19.22
N SER A 104 9.11 9.33 18.80
CA SER A 104 9.22 8.32 17.73
C SER A 104 9.55 8.96 16.39
N LEU A 105 8.96 10.13 16.09
CA LEU A 105 9.31 10.90 14.88
C LEU A 105 10.76 11.39 14.93
N ARG A 106 11.23 11.89 16.10
CA ARG A 106 12.64 12.27 16.27
C ARG A 106 13.59 11.11 16.09
N ALA A 107 13.26 9.96 16.65
CA ALA A 107 14.06 8.75 16.50
C ALA A 107 14.19 8.36 15.02
N LEU A 108 13.07 8.36 14.26
CA LEU A 108 13.10 8.06 12.84
C LEU A 108 13.86 9.12 12.04
N ALA A 109 13.62 10.42 12.30
CA ALA A 109 14.34 11.52 11.65
C ALA A 109 15.86 11.50 11.96
N SER A 110 16.24 11.07 13.17
CA SER A 110 17.64 10.92 13.56
C SER A 110 18.37 9.83 12.76
N ASN A 111 17.66 8.85 12.23
CA ASN A 111 18.26 7.79 11.41
C ASN A 111 18.50 8.24 9.95
N VAL A 112 17.87 9.33 9.51
CA VAL A 112 17.88 9.74 8.10
C VAL A 112 18.44 11.15 7.85
N LEU A 113 18.52 12.02 8.87
CA LEU A 113 19.23 13.28 8.75
C LEU A 113 20.73 13.06 8.94
N THR A 114 21.53 13.39 7.96
CA THR A 114 22.99 13.23 8.00
C THR A 114 23.71 14.59 7.91
N TYR A 115 24.79 14.76 8.70
CA TYR A 115 25.74 15.85 8.53
C TYR A 115 27.06 15.26 8.00
N ASP A 116 27.41 15.57 6.76
CA ASP A 116 28.71 15.25 6.19
C ASP A 116 29.67 16.40 6.50
N ILE A 117 30.65 16.14 7.34
CA ILE A 117 31.63 17.10 7.82
C ILE A 117 32.99 16.96 7.13
N SER A 118 33.09 16.11 6.09
CA SER A 118 34.34 15.86 5.35
C SER A 118 34.97 17.11 4.72
N GLY A 119 34.15 18.13 4.44
CA GLY A 119 34.57 19.43 3.89
C GLY A 119 35.06 20.44 4.95
N LEU A 120 35.06 20.11 6.24
CA LEU A 120 35.52 21.01 7.30
C LEU A 120 37.06 20.95 7.43
N LYS A 121 37.67 22.10 7.75
CA LYS A 121 39.14 22.21 8.03
C LYS A 121 39.52 21.37 9.26
N GLU A 122 38.67 21.34 10.28
CA GLU A 122 38.81 20.61 11.52
C GLU A 122 37.52 19.85 11.80
N PRO A 123 37.32 18.64 11.23
CA PRO A 123 36.12 17.83 11.48
C PRO A 123 36.07 17.36 12.94
N ASP A 124 34.91 17.59 13.60
CA ASP A 124 34.63 17.13 14.96
C ASP A 124 33.30 16.38 14.96
N GLU A 125 33.37 15.04 14.95
CA GLU A 125 32.19 14.17 14.91
C GLU A 125 31.31 14.31 16.15
N GLU A 126 31.92 14.49 17.35
CA GLU A 126 31.15 14.62 18.59
C GLU A 126 30.36 15.94 18.62
N MET A 127 31.01 17.02 18.19
CA MET A 127 30.34 18.33 18.10
C MET A 127 29.25 18.31 17.03
N SER A 128 29.54 17.76 15.86
CA SER A 128 28.57 17.63 14.76
C SER A 128 27.33 16.83 15.19
N GLU A 129 27.53 15.72 15.92
CA GLU A 129 26.40 14.93 16.44
C GLU A 129 25.61 15.71 17.49
N LYS A 130 26.24 16.46 18.37
CA LYS A 130 25.54 17.33 19.33
C LYS A 130 24.70 18.40 18.63
N ASP A 131 25.23 19.03 17.58
CA ASP A 131 24.53 20.03 16.81
C ASP A 131 23.32 19.42 16.07
N ARG A 132 23.51 18.25 15.46
CA ARG A 132 22.43 17.50 14.81
C ARG A 132 21.32 17.14 15.78
N GLN A 133 21.65 16.62 16.96
CA GLN A 133 20.67 16.28 18.00
C GLN A 133 19.97 17.54 18.55
N TYR A 134 20.72 18.64 18.70
CA TYR A 134 20.12 19.92 19.09
C TYR A 134 19.07 20.38 18.08
N VAL A 135 19.38 20.34 16.78
CA VAL A 135 18.44 20.72 15.71
C VAL A 135 17.21 19.82 15.72
N LEU A 136 17.39 18.50 15.75
CA LEU A 136 16.29 17.52 15.84
C LEU A 136 15.39 17.77 17.06
N SER A 137 15.96 18.15 18.20
CA SER A 137 15.20 18.44 19.43
C SER A 137 14.29 19.67 19.28
N ARG A 138 14.64 20.59 18.39
CA ARG A 138 13.93 21.86 18.14
C ARG A 138 12.95 21.80 16.96
N MET A 139 13.06 20.79 16.11
CA MET A 139 12.18 20.64 14.96
C MET A 139 10.72 20.48 15.38
N SER A 140 9.86 21.15 14.64
CA SER A 140 8.41 20.91 14.72
C SER A 140 8.05 19.51 14.19
N ARG A 141 6.84 19.04 14.48
CA ARG A 141 6.32 17.79 13.87
C ARG A 141 6.40 17.83 12.35
N ALA A 142 6.00 18.93 11.73
CA ALA A 142 6.03 19.10 10.28
C ALA A 142 7.44 19.01 9.71
N ASP A 143 8.44 19.57 10.40
CA ASP A 143 9.83 19.52 9.96
C ASP A 143 10.42 18.12 10.13
N LEU A 144 10.08 17.39 11.21
CA LEU A 144 10.47 16.00 11.40
C LEU A 144 9.89 15.11 10.30
N VAL A 145 8.60 15.29 9.96
CA VAL A 145 7.95 14.55 8.86
C VAL A 145 8.64 14.86 7.53
N ARG A 146 8.92 16.14 7.24
CA ARG A 146 9.65 16.52 6.02
C ARG A 146 11.04 15.90 5.98
N CYS A 147 11.76 15.90 7.10
CA CYS A 147 13.06 15.25 7.21
C CYS A 147 12.98 13.75 6.92
N ILE A 148 11.97 13.05 7.44
CA ILE A 148 11.74 11.62 7.20
C ILE A 148 11.45 11.34 5.72
N LEU A 149 10.63 12.17 5.07
CA LEU A 149 10.23 11.95 3.67
C LEU A 149 11.34 12.31 2.68
N LEU A 150 12.17 13.32 2.99
CA LEU A 150 13.22 13.82 2.08
C LEU A 150 14.61 13.24 2.37
N GLN A 151 14.87 12.71 3.56
CA GLN A 151 16.15 12.11 4.00
C GLN A 151 17.38 12.96 3.65
N PRO A 152 17.50 14.18 4.22
CA PRO A 152 18.52 15.13 3.82
C PRO A 152 19.91 14.78 4.35
N THR A 153 20.93 14.95 3.49
CA THR A 153 22.33 15.07 3.88
C THR A 153 22.79 16.49 3.72
N VAL A 154 23.38 17.06 4.78
CA VAL A 154 23.94 18.41 4.80
C VAL A 154 25.46 18.30 4.70
N HIS A 155 25.99 18.59 3.51
CA HIS A 155 27.45 18.59 3.27
C HIS A 155 28.04 19.92 3.71
N LEU A 156 28.75 19.91 4.83
CA LEU A 156 29.36 21.09 5.45
C LEU A 156 30.76 21.33 4.91
N ARG A 157 31.10 22.61 4.70
CA ARG A 157 32.47 23.04 4.40
C ARG A 157 32.83 24.30 5.19
N SER A 158 34.10 24.41 5.56
CA SER A 158 34.60 25.60 6.22
C SER A 158 34.74 26.78 5.23
N THR A 159 34.37 27.97 5.71
CA THR A 159 34.59 29.23 4.99
C THR A 159 35.13 30.29 5.95
N ASP A 160 35.84 31.26 5.43
CA ASP A 160 36.33 32.40 6.22
C ASP A 160 35.29 33.54 6.29
N ASN A 161 34.08 33.33 5.74
CA ASN A 161 32.98 34.28 5.67
C ASN A 161 31.83 33.89 6.60
N ASN A 162 30.92 34.82 6.86
CA ASN A 162 29.63 34.62 7.54
C ASN A 162 29.80 33.89 8.90
N THR A 163 29.16 32.72 9.02
CA THR A 163 29.19 31.90 10.26
C THR A 163 30.40 31.01 10.38
N GLY A 164 31.31 31.00 9.39
CA GLY A 164 32.43 30.06 9.30
C GLY A 164 32.06 28.76 8.58
N TYR A 165 30.80 28.57 8.19
CA TYR A 165 30.27 27.38 7.50
C TYR A 165 29.51 27.78 6.23
N GLU A 166 29.63 26.93 5.23
CA GLU A 166 28.74 26.85 4.06
C GLU A 166 28.27 25.41 3.91
N ALA A 167 27.10 25.21 3.29
CA ALA A 167 26.54 23.91 3.07
C ALA A 167 25.94 23.75 1.67
N THR A 168 26.01 22.50 1.16
CA THR A 168 25.12 22.01 0.08
C THR A 168 24.22 20.93 0.67
N TYR A 169 23.08 20.74 0.03
CA TYR A 169 22.05 19.83 0.51
C TYR A 169 21.80 18.77 -0.55
N GLU A 170 21.78 17.50 -0.13
CA GLU A 170 21.42 16.36 -0.93
C GLU A 170 20.20 15.68 -0.32
N HIS A 171 19.31 15.14 -1.14
CA HIS A 171 18.11 14.43 -0.69
C HIS A 171 18.07 13.04 -1.30
N GLU A 172 17.63 12.06 -0.49
CA GLU A 172 17.26 10.71 -0.94
C GLU A 172 15.78 10.47 -0.61
N PRO A 173 14.84 11.17 -1.30
CA PRO A 173 13.43 11.20 -0.91
C PRO A 173 12.73 9.88 -1.13
N LEU A 174 11.70 9.60 -0.32
CA LEU A 174 10.85 8.41 -0.43
C LEU A 174 9.86 8.55 -1.60
N MET A 175 10.37 8.76 -2.81
CA MET A 175 9.57 9.17 -3.98
C MET A 175 8.56 8.13 -4.43
N ASN A 176 8.77 6.84 -4.12
CA ASN A 176 7.87 5.74 -4.47
C ASN A 176 6.95 5.31 -3.31
N LEU A 177 6.90 6.08 -2.20
CA LEU A 177 6.13 5.71 -1.00
C LEU A 177 4.61 5.60 -1.26
N TYR A 178 4.08 6.29 -2.27
CA TYR A 178 2.67 6.21 -2.63
C TYR A 178 2.25 4.81 -3.14
N PHE A 179 3.19 3.98 -3.55
CA PHE A 179 2.99 2.55 -3.79
C PHE A 179 3.05 1.77 -2.47
N THR A 180 2.04 1.95 -1.63
CA THR A 180 1.99 1.36 -0.28
C THR A 180 1.81 -0.16 -0.27
N ARG A 181 1.63 -0.79 -1.42
CA ARG A 181 1.57 -2.25 -1.57
C ARG A 181 2.89 -2.92 -1.23
N ASP A 182 4.01 -2.29 -1.59
CA ASP A 182 5.29 -3.01 -1.74
C ASP A 182 6.08 -3.18 -0.44
N GLN A 183 5.93 -2.25 0.53
CA GLN A 183 6.74 -2.27 1.76
C GLN A 183 6.31 -3.34 2.76
N SER A 184 5.14 -3.97 2.55
CA SER A 184 4.61 -4.98 3.46
C SER A 184 3.61 -5.89 2.78
N ILE A 185 3.40 -7.10 3.33
CA ILE A 185 2.29 -7.97 2.96
C ILE A 185 1.40 -8.25 4.16
N THR A 186 0.12 -8.48 3.90
CA THR A 186 -0.83 -8.93 4.93
C THR A 186 -1.30 -10.34 4.60
N THR A 187 -0.92 -11.28 5.45
CA THR A 187 -1.29 -12.69 5.34
C THR A 187 -2.42 -13.05 6.32
N PRO A 188 -3.05 -14.21 6.21
CA PRO A 188 -3.97 -14.71 7.24
C PRO A 188 -3.36 -14.88 8.65
N ARG A 189 -2.03 -14.82 8.77
CA ARG A 189 -1.31 -14.87 10.07
C ARG A 189 -1.03 -13.48 10.64
N GLY A 190 -0.87 -12.48 9.80
CA GLY A 190 -0.51 -11.11 10.22
C GLY A 190 0.26 -10.35 9.16
N HIS A 191 0.84 -9.23 9.58
CA HIS A 191 1.60 -8.34 8.72
C HIS A 191 3.07 -8.72 8.70
N ILE A 192 3.69 -8.65 7.53
CA ILE A 192 5.12 -8.92 7.32
C ILE A 192 5.73 -7.66 6.69
N ILE A 193 6.80 -7.14 7.27
CA ILE A 193 7.57 -6.05 6.68
C ILE A 193 8.52 -6.64 5.64
N CYS A 194 8.48 -6.08 4.44
CA CYS A 194 9.29 -6.47 3.31
C CYS A 194 10.74 -5.99 3.44
N ASN A 195 11.61 -6.55 2.64
CA ASN A 195 12.97 -6.07 2.37
C ASN A 195 13.06 -5.78 0.87
N MET A 196 13.01 -4.51 0.52
CA MET A 196 12.91 -4.06 -0.86
C MET A 196 14.14 -4.47 -1.67
N ASN A 197 13.95 -4.82 -2.94
CA ASN A 197 15.06 -5.10 -3.84
C ASN A 197 15.79 -3.82 -4.26
N SER A 198 15.06 -2.71 -4.44
CA SER A 198 15.66 -1.40 -4.68
C SER A 198 16.18 -0.79 -3.40
N THR A 199 17.48 -0.44 -3.36
CA THR A 199 18.11 0.26 -2.22
C THR A 199 17.46 1.63 -1.96
N GLN A 200 17.08 2.32 -3.03
CA GLN A 200 16.38 3.60 -3.01
C GLN A 200 15.03 3.53 -2.29
N ARG A 201 14.33 2.38 -2.34
CA ARG A 201 13.04 2.16 -1.68
C ARG A 201 13.17 1.51 -0.28
N SER A 202 14.36 1.01 0.07
CA SER A 202 14.57 0.32 1.36
C SER A 202 14.14 1.12 2.59
N PRO A 203 14.37 2.46 2.67
CA PRO A 203 13.97 3.24 3.84
C PRO A 203 12.46 3.36 4.04
N GLU A 204 11.65 3.17 2.98
CA GLU A 204 10.18 3.20 3.06
C GLU A 204 9.64 2.20 4.08
N THR A 205 10.29 1.04 4.22
CA THR A 205 9.86 -0.05 5.12
C THR A 205 9.90 0.36 6.60
N SER A 206 10.87 1.19 7.01
CA SER A 206 10.97 1.69 8.38
C SER A 206 9.81 2.61 8.73
N LEU A 207 9.39 3.46 7.80
CA LEU A 207 8.23 4.34 7.98
C LEU A 207 6.93 3.53 8.05
N ILE A 208 6.76 2.54 7.18
CA ILE A 208 5.58 1.66 7.20
C ILE A 208 5.54 0.83 8.49
N ASN A 209 6.69 0.34 8.98
CA ASN A 209 6.75 -0.33 10.28
C ASN A 209 6.27 0.58 11.43
N LEU A 210 6.71 1.84 11.46
CA LEU A 210 6.22 2.83 12.43
C LEU A 210 4.69 3.01 12.34
N CYS A 211 4.13 3.04 11.12
CA CYS A 211 2.69 3.10 10.91
C CYS A 211 1.96 1.88 11.51
N TYR A 212 2.48 0.67 11.27
CA TYR A 212 1.89 -0.54 11.85
C TYR A 212 1.95 -0.55 13.38
N GLU A 213 3.07 -0.14 13.97
CA GLU A 213 3.22 -0.04 15.43
C GLU A 213 2.22 0.95 16.03
N HIS A 214 2.06 2.14 15.41
CA HIS A 214 1.07 3.13 15.84
C HIS A 214 -0.36 2.59 15.77
N LEU A 215 -0.70 1.83 14.74
CA LEU A 215 -2.01 1.19 14.58
C LEU A 215 -2.23 -0.01 15.52
N GLY A 216 -1.26 -0.36 16.36
CA GLY A 216 -1.30 -1.53 17.23
C GLY A 216 -1.24 -2.86 16.48
N ARG A 217 -0.71 -2.85 15.24
CA ARG A 217 -0.62 -4.00 14.34
C ARG A 217 0.81 -4.49 14.23
N LYS A 218 1.38 -4.97 15.32
CA LYS A 218 2.78 -5.41 15.34
C LYS A 218 3.04 -6.45 14.24
N PRO A 219 4.01 -6.22 13.34
CA PRO A 219 4.41 -7.21 12.34
C PRO A 219 4.88 -8.52 12.99
N ILE A 220 4.53 -9.64 12.36
CA ILE A 220 4.91 -10.98 12.83
C ILE A 220 6.27 -11.43 12.30
N LEU A 221 6.75 -10.78 11.24
CA LEU A 221 8.02 -11.09 10.58
C LEU A 221 8.57 -9.84 9.89
N HIS A 222 9.88 -9.69 9.85
CA HIS A 222 10.63 -8.79 9.00
C HIS A 222 11.53 -9.63 8.10
N ILE A 223 11.47 -9.42 6.80
CA ILE A 223 12.41 -10.06 5.86
C ILE A 223 13.76 -9.35 5.99
N THR A 224 14.83 -10.11 6.07
CA THR A 224 16.18 -9.57 6.37
C THR A 224 17.28 -10.22 5.54
N GLY A 225 18.49 -9.68 5.64
CA GLY A 225 19.67 -10.20 4.97
C GLY A 225 19.55 -10.22 3.46
N GLU A 226 19.82 -11.35 2.83
CA GLU A 226 19.74 -11.55 1.38
C GLU A 226 18.30 -11.77 0.89
N GLY A 227 17.34 -11.99 1.80
CA GLY A 227 15.91 -12.12 1.44
C GLY A 227 15.38 -10.83 0.83
N ARG A 228 14.67 -10.95 -0.30
CA ARG A 228 13.94 -9.84 -0.94
C ARG A 228 12.48 -10.21 -1.04
N LEU A 229 11.63 -9.23 -0.74
CA LEU A 229 10.19 -9.34 -0.83
C LEU A 229 9.62 -7.97 -1.12
N GLU A 230 8.72 -7.89 -2.11
CA GLU A 230 7.87 -6.73 -2.38
C GLU A 230 6.41 -7.18 -2.47
N GLY A 231 5.48 -6.39 -1.94
CA GLY A 231 4.11 -6.82 -1.69
C GLY A 231 3.25 -7.02 -2.94
N GLY A 232 3.63 -6.44 -4.08
CA GLY A 232 2.98 -6.68 -5.37
C GLY A 232 3.13 -8.13 -5.86
N ASP A 233 4.06 -8.89 -5.30
CA ASP A 233 4.24 -10.32 -5.57
C ASP A 233 3.33 -11.22 -4.74
N TYR A 234 2.63 -10.73 -3.71
CA TYR A 234 1.80 -11.55 -2.83
C TYR A 234 0.31 -11.38 -3.09
N ILE A 235 -0.39 -12.48 -3.37
CA ILE A 235 -1.84 -12.52 -3.57
C ILE A 235 -2.43 -13.67 -2.75
N PRO A 236 -3.23 -13.39 -1.68
CA PRO A 236 -3.98 -14.42 -0.97
C PRO A 236 -5.16 -14.89 -1.83
N ALA A 237 -5.32 -16.20 -2.01
CA ALA A 237 -6.31 -16.77 -2.91
C ALA A 237 -7.17 -17.85 -2.23
N GLY A 238 -7.82 -17.48 -1.12
CA GLY A 238 -8.80 -18.29 -0.38
C GLY A 238 -8.18 -19.38 0.46
N ASN A 239 -7.66 -20.43 -0.15
CA ASN A 239 -6.99 -21.54 0.56
C ASN A 239 -5.54 -21.74 0.11
N ILE A 240 -5.02 -20.84 -0.72
CA ILE A 240 -3.64 -20.83 -1.17
C ILE A 240 -3.04 -19.43 -1.07
N SER A 241 -1.73 -19.36 -0.91
CA SER A 241 -0.93 -18.14 -1.10
C SER A 241 -0.24 -18.23 -2.46
N LEU A 242 -0.46 -17.24 -3.33
CA LEU A 242 0.36 -17.03 -4.52
C LEU A 242 1.46 -16.06 -4.18
N ILE A 243 2.70 -16.35 -4.59
CA ILE A 243 3.82 -15.44 -4.42
C ILE A 243 4.73 -15.46 -5.64
N GLY A 244 4.93 -14.27 -6.26
CA GLY A 244 5.87 -14.09 -7.34
C GLY A 244 7.32 -14.30 -6.87
N CYS A 245 8.15 -14.84 -7.74
CA CYS A 245 9.60 -14.94 -7.57
C CYS A 245 10.25 -14.54 -8.89
N GLY A 246 10.90 -13.39 -8.91
CA GLY A 246 11.41 -12.81 -10.14
C GLY A 246 12.31 -11.60 -9.88
N MET A 247 11.97 -10.46 -10.46
CA MET A 247 12.79 -9.25 -10.39
C MET A 247 12.88 -8.68 -8.97
N ARG A 248 11.82 -8.75 -8.18
CA ARG A 248 11.69 -8.03 -6.91
C ARG A 248 11.71 -8.94 -5.68
N THR A 249 11.12 -10.11 -5.79
CA THR A 249 11.08 -11.10 -4.72
C THR A 249 11.96 -12.30 -5.07
N ASN A 250 12.70 -12.83 -4.12
CA ASN A 250 13.59 -13.95 -4.31
C ASN A 250 13.26 -15.17 -3.42
N ASP A 251 13.87 -16.31 -3.73
CA ASP A 251 13.69 -17.56 -2.98
C ASP A 251 14.01 -17.42 -1.50
N GLU A 252 15.00 -16.60 -1.13
CA GLU A 252 15.41 -16.41 0.26
C GLU A 252 14.33 -15.68 1.06
N GLY A 253 13.70 -14.64 0.50
CA GLY A 253 12.57 -13.96 1.14
C GLY A 253 11.38 -14.90 1.33
N ILE A 254 11.05 -15.68 0.31
CA ILE A 254 9.97 -16.69 0.36
C ILE A 254 10.26 -17.77 1.41
N ARG A 255 11.52 -18.24 1.49
CA ARG A 255 11.96 -19.24 2.48
C ARG A 255 11.76 -18.72 3.91
N GLN A 256 12.11 -17.47 4.20
CA GLN A 256 11.93 -16.86 5.53
C GLN A 256 10.44 -16.86 5.94
N ILE A 257 9.51 -16.58 5.01
CA ILE A 257 8.06 -16.61 5.29
C ILE A 257 7.60 -18.03 5.58
N MET A 258 8.08 -19.03 4.80
CA MET A 258 7.75 -20.46 5.01
C MET A 258 8.27 -20.95 6.36
N GLU A 259 9.52 -20.66 6.71
CA GLU A 259 10.14 -21.09 7.97
C GLU A 259 9.46 -20.47 9.20
N ALA A 260 9.00 -19.23 9.09
CA ALA A 260 8.22 -18.57 10.13
C ALA A 260 6.76 -19.09 10.20
N ASP A 261 6.31 -19.94 9.28
CA ASP A 261 4.90 -20.36 9.12
C ASP A 261 3.96 -19.15 8.93
N ALA A 262 4.44 -18.10 8.25
CA ALA A 262 3.78 -16.82 8.21
C ALA A 262 2.82 -16.63 7.01
N PHE A 263 2.73 -17.55 6.06
CA PHE A 263 1.77 -17.50 4.96
C PHE A 263 0.32 -17.70 5.42
N GLY A 264 0.08 -18.60 6.37
CA GLY A 264 -1.25 -18.87 6.90
C GLY A 264 -2.13 -19.82 6.09
N HIS A 265 -1.77 -20.15 4.86
CA HIS A 265 -2.40 -21.18 4.03
C HIS A 265 -1.55 -22.46 4.01
N ASP A 266 -2.21 -23.61 3.81
CA ASP A 266 -1.52 -24.90 3.75
C ASP A 266 -0.81 -25.14 2.41
N THR A 267 -1.16 -24.36 1.39
CA THR A 267 -0.51 -24.42 0.07
C THR A 267 0.07 -23.07 -0.28
N VAL A 268 1.33 -23.07 -0.68
CA VAL A 268 2.05 -21.90 -1.22
C VAL A 268 2.46 -22.21 -2.64
N VAL A 269 2.15 -21.31 -3.56
CA VAL A 269 2.46 -21.42 -4.98
C VAL A 269 3.45 -20.31 -5.33
N VAL A 270 4.68 -20.71 -5.58
CA VAL A 270 5.75 -19.80 -5.97
C VAL A 270 5.71 -19.66 -7.48
N VAL A 271 5.30 -18.49 -7.96
CA VAL A 271 5.14 -18.18 -9.39
C VAL A 271 6.49 -17.67 -9.92
N ARG A 272 7.10 -18.44 -10.86
CA ARG A 272 8.45 -18.16 -11.37
C ARG A 272 8.40 -17.28 -12.60
N ASP A 273 8.81 -16.02 -12.48
CA ASP A 273 9.00 -15.12 -13.61
C ASP A 273 10.48 -15.06 -14.00
N HIS A 274 10.76 -15.33 -15.27
CA HIS A 274 12.11 -15.34 -15.83
C HIS A 274 12.38 -14.17 -16.80
N LYS A 275 11.36 -13.34 -17.09
CA LYS A 275 11.49 -12.24 -18.05
C LYS A 275 12.18 -11.01 -17.46
N PHE A 276 12.06 -10.76 -16.17
CA PHE A 276 12.66 -9.59 -15.47
C PHE A 276 12.39 -8.26 -16.18
N TRP A 277 11.14 -7.99 -16.50
CA TRP A 277 10.73 -6.78 -17.20
C TRP A 277 10.08 -5.77 -16.24
N GLN A 278 10.53 -4.50 -16.26
CA GLN A 278 10.10 -3.48 -15.31
C GLN A 278 8.58 -3.26 -15.29
N MET A 279 7.92 -3.26 -16.45
CA MET A 279 6.45 -3.11 -16.54
C MET A 279 5.69 -4.30 -15.91
N GLN A 280 6.30 -5.47 -15.88
CA GLN A 280 5.75 -6.69 -15.27
C GLN A 280 6.58 -7.13 -14.06
N MET A 281 7.04 -6.16 -13.26
CA MET A 281 7.99 -6.40 -12.17
C MET A 281 7.46 -7.24 -11.02
N HIS A 282 6.15 -7.25 -10.82
CA HIS A 282 5.45 -8.01 -9.78
C HIS A 282 4.37 -8.90 -10.38
N LEU A 283 3.90 -9.87 -9.58
CA LEU A 283 2.81 -10.75 -9.96
C LEU A 283 1.52 -9.96 -10.30
N ASP A 284 1.18 -8.94 -9.53
CA ASP A 284 -0.04 -8.13 -9.66
C ASP A 284 -0.06 -7.23 -10.90
N THR A 285 1.05 -7.09 -11.62
CA THR A 285 1.10 -6.33 -12.88
C THR A 285 0.72 -7.17 -14.09
N HIS A 286 0.87 -8.50 -14.02
CA HIS A 286 0.58 -9.38 -15.16
C HIS A 286 -0.45 -10.48 -14.87
N PHE A 287 -0.83 -10.65 -13.58
CA PHE A 287 -1.87 -11.55 -13.09
C PHE A 287 -2.57 -10.93 -11.89
N ASN A 288 -3.93 -11.02 -11.82
CA ASN A 288 -4.66 -10.57 -10.64
C ASN A 288 -5.98 -11.35 -10.49
N ILE A 289 -6.57 -11.31 -9.30
CA ILE A 289 -7.76 -12.09 -8.96
C ILE A 289 -8.96 -11.17 -8.75
N ILE A 290 -10.08 -11.50 -9.40
CA ILE A 290 -11.35 -10.79 -9.29
C ILE A 290 -12.30 -11.47 -8.29
N ASP A 291 -12.38 -12.80 -8.35
CA ASP A 291 -13.28 -13.61 -7.54
C ASP A 291 -12.70 -15.04 -7.37
N SER A 292 -13.34 -15.87 -6.58
CA SER A 292 -12.96 -17.25 -6.29
C SER A 292 -12.88 -18.17 -7.53
N ASP A 293 -13.46 -17.75 -8.66
CA ASP A 293 -13.48 -18.47 -9.94
C ASP A 293 -13.04 -17.64 -11.15
N LEU A 294 -12.57 -16.40 -10.90
CA LEU A 294 -12.29 -15.44 -11.97
C LEU A 294 -11.01 -14.65 -11.69
N CYS A 295 -10.12 -14.60 -12.68
CA CYS A 295 -8.89 -13.81 -12.64
C CYS A 295 -8.60 -13.15 -14.00
N THR A 296 -7.60 -12.30 -14.05
CA THR A 296 -7.04 -11.72 -15.27
C THR A 296 -5.61 -12.18 -15.49
N MET A 297 -5.16 -12.17 -16.73
CA MET A 297 -3.75 -12.39 -17.08
C MET A 297 -3.45 -11.68 -18.42
N VAL A 298 -2.29 -11.07 -18.51
CA VAL A 298 -1.85 -10.45 -19.77
C VAL A 298 -1.68 -11.50 -20.87
N GLU A 299 -2.10 -11.18 -22.08
CA GLU A 299 -2.13 -12.13 -23.22
C GLU A 299 -0.73 -12.68 -23.56
N SER A 300 0.32 -11.87 -23.40
CA SER A 300 1.70 -12.31 -23.60
C SER A 300 2.09 -13.50 -22.70
N ARG A 301 1.62 -13.51 -21.44
CA ARG A 301 1.85 -14.61 -20.49
C ARG A 301 0.88 -15.77 -20.69
N LEU A 302 -0.40 -15.45 -20.97
CA LEU A 302 -1.46 -16.46 -21.15
C LEU A 302 -1.18 -17.38 -22.34
N ASN A 303 -0.65 -16.81 -23.44
CA ASN A 303 -0.40 -17.48 -24.71
C ASN A 303 1.05 -17.96 -24.89
N ALA A 304 1.91 -17.74 -23.88
CA ALA A 304 3.33 -18.08 -23.96
C ALA A 304 3.55 -19.59 -24.13
N THR A 305 4.49 -19.95 -25.00
CA THR A 305 4.95 -21.35 -25.16
C THR A 305 6.11 -21.62 -24.17
N PRO A 306 6.39 -22.88 -23.83
CA PRO A 306 7.44 -23.21 -22.85
C PRO A 306 8.85 -22.70 -23.17
N SER A 307 9.11 -22.32 -24.42
CA SER A 307 10.41 -21.74 -24.87
C SER A 307 10.43 -20.21 -24.86
N ALA A 308 9.30 -19.55 -24.64
CA ALA A 308 9.20 -18.10 -24.61
C ALA A 308 9.63 -17.53 -23.25
N PRO A 309 10.27 -16.37 -23.18
CA PRO A 309 10.63 -15.73 -21.90
C PRO A 309 9.41 -15.32 -21.07
N GLU A 310 8.26 -15.13 -21.70
CA GLU A 310 6.97 -14.83 -21.07
C GLU A 310 6.34 -16.06 -20.38
N TYR A 311 6.86 -17.28 -20.64
CA TYR A 311 6.29 -18.49 -20.04
C TYR A 311 6.53 -18.53 -18.53
N VAL A 312 5.45 -18.57 -17.77
CA VAL A 312 5.49 -18.56 -16.31
C VAL A 312 5.24 -19.96 -15.79
N THR A 313 6.13 -20.43 -14.93
CA THR A 313 5.97 -21.70 -14.20
C THR A 313 5.64 -21.44 -12.73
N CYS A 314 5.27 -22.48 -12.00
CA CYS A 314 5.12 -22.39 -10.58
C CYS A 314 5.61 -23.64 -9.86
N ASP A 315 6.14 -23.44 -8.65
CA ASP A 315 6.48 -24.48 -7.70
C ASP A 315 5.40 -24.50 -6.60
N ILE A 316 4.90 -25.69 -6.29
CA ILE A 316 3.84 -25.89 -5.31
C ILE A 316 4.43 -26.48 -4.05
N TYR A 317 4.24 -25.78 -2.92
CA TYR A 317 4.64 -26.24 -1.60
C TYR A 317 3.40 -26.54 -0.77
N GLY A 318 3.43 -27.67 -0.07
CA GLY A 318 2.39 -28.09 0.87
C GLY A 318 2.91 -28.11 2.29
N ARG A 319 2.13 -27.53 3.22
CA ARG A 319 2.39 -27.65 4.65
C ARG A 319 2.20 -29.09 5.08
N GLN A 320 3.16 -29.63 5.82
CA GLN A 320 3.09 -30.98 6.32
C GLN A 320 2.08 -31.09 7.48
N PRO A 321 1.17 -32.07 7.49
CA PRO A 321 0.15 -32.19 8.52
C PRO A 321 0.74 -32.19 9.93
N GLY A 322 0.18 -31.35 10.80
CA GLY A 322 0.60 -31.24 12.20
C GLY A 322 1.95 -30.53 12.43
N THR A 323 2.55 -29.95 11.39
CA THR A 323 3.81 -29.23 11.47
C THR A 323 3.68 -27.79 10.96
N LYS A 324 4.77 -27.04 11.03
CA LYS A 324 4.92 -25.71 10.40
C LYS A 324 5.76 -25.76 9.12
N GLU A 325 6.18 -26.96 8.71
CA GLU A 325 7.09 -27.13 7.59
C GLU A 325 6.34 -27.18 6.26
N TYR A 326 6.83 -26.46 5.27
CA TYR A 326 6.40 -26.57 3.88
C TYR A 326 7.38 -27.43 3.10
N LYS A 327 6.84 -28.36 2.30
CA LYS A 327 7.65 -29.20 1.39
C LYS A 327 7.19 -29.02 -0.04
N LEU A 328 8.16 -29.07 -0.94
CA LEU A 328 7.90 -29.05 -2.38
C LEU A 328 7.07 -30.30 -2.75
N VAL A 329 5.93 -30.07 -3.39
CA VAL A 329 4.99 -31.10 -3.88
C VAL A 329 5.13 -31.28 -5.39
N GLU A 330 5.20 -30.17 -6.13
CA GLU A 330 5.30 -30.17 -7.59
C GLU A 330 6.18 -29.00 -8.02
N ARG A 331 7.01 -29.19 -9.05
CA ARG A 331 7.95 -28.18 -9.57
C ARG A 331 7.69 -27.90 -11.04
N ASP A 332 8.01 -26.66 -11.45
CA ASP A 332 8.02 -26.23 -12.85
C ASP A 332 6.70 -26.50 -13.61
N LYS A 333 5.58 -26.49 -12.90
CA LYS A 333 4.26 -26.61 -13.52
C LYS A 333 3.90 -25.33 -14.26
N SER A 334 3.24 -25.43 -15.43
CA SER A 334 2.66 -24.26 -16.08
C SER A 334 1.72 -23.51 -15.15
N PHE A 335 1.97 -22.23 -14.89
CA PHE A 335 1.11 -21.43 -14.02
C PHE A 335 -0.29 -21.26 -14.59
N VAL A 336 -0.41 -21.08 -15.91
CA VAL A 336 -1.70 -21.03 -16.63
C VAL A 336 -2.51 -22.29 -16.42
N GLU A 337 -1.89 -23.47 -16.60
CA GLU A 337 -2.56 -24.75 -16.40
C GLU A 337 -2.90 -24.99 -14.92
N TYR A 338 -2.06 -24.53 -14.01
CA TYR A 338 -2.34 -24.61 -12.58
C TYR A 338 -3.59 -23.80 -12.22
N ILE A 339 -3.67 -22.54 -12.66
CA ILE A 339 -4.80 -21.64 -12.36
C ILE A 339 -6.10 -22.17 -12.99
N LYS A 340 -6.06 -22.63 -14.25
CA LYS A 340 -7.21 -23.30 -14.90
C LYS A 340 -7.63 -24.57 -14.15
N GLY A 341 -6.67 -25.38 -13.72
CA GLY A 341 -6.90 -26.60 -12.93
C GLY A 341 -7.51 -26.33 -11.56
N ARG A 342 -7.34 -25.12 -11.02
CA ARG A 342 -7.99 -24.63 -9.79
C ARG A 342 -9.43 -24.15 -10.02
N GLY A 343 -9.90 -24.13 -11.26
CA GLY A 343 -11.26 -23.71 -11.64
C GLY A 343 -11.40 -22.23 -11.99
N PHE A 344 -10.31 -21.47 -12.05
CA PHE A 344 -10.38 -20.07 -12.47
C PHE A 344 -10.63 -19.94 -13.98
N LYS A 345 -11.55 -19.06 -14.33
CA LYS A 345 -11.67 -18.50 -15.66
C LYS A 345 -10.73 -17.31 -15.78
N ILE A 346 -10.05 -17.18 -16.93
CA ILE A 346 -9.08 -16.12 -17.13
C ILE A 346 -9.67 -15.15 -18.15
N ILE A 347 -9.77 -13.86 -17.77
CA ILE A 347 -10.02 -12.75 -18.71
C ILE A 347 -8.66 -12.32 -19.22
N PRO A 348 -8.41 -12.45 -20.54
CA PRO A 348 -7.16 -11.98 -21.14
C PRO A 348 -7.12 -10.45 -21.18
N ILE A 349 -5.96 -9.88 -20.86
CA ILE A 349 -5.63 -8.46 -20.98
C ILE A 349 -4.75 -8.27 -22.19
N SER A 350 -5.17 -7.41 -23.14
CA SER A 350 -4.41 -7.11 -24.33
C SER A 350 -3.14 -6.30 -24.03
N GLU A 351 -2.20 -6.23 -24.96
CA GLU A 351 -0.99 -5.39 -24.82
C GLU A 351 -1.37 -3.89 -24.68
N GLU A 352 -2.41 -3.44 -25.37
CA GLU A 352 -2.90 -2.07 -25.29
C GLU A 352 -3.44 -1.76 -23.88
N ASP A 353 -4.28 -2.64 -23.32
CA ASP A 353 -4.84 -2.48 -21.97
C ASP A 353 -3.76 -2.67 -20.89
N GLU A 354 -2.75 -3.52 -21.13
CA GLU A 354 -1.60 -3.70 -20.23
C GLU A 354 -0.81 -2.39 -20.07
N LEU A 355 -0.57 -1.66 -21.16
CA LEU A 355 0.09 -0.35 -21.12
C LEU A 355 -0.67 0.70 -20.27
N HIS A 356 -1.98 0.49 -20.05
CA HIS A 356 -2.80 1.28 -19.16
C HIS A 356 -3.04 0.59 -17.81
N TYR A 357 -2.20 -0.35 -17.42
CA TYR A 357 -2.24 -1.06 -16.12
C TYR A 357 -3.60 -1.72 -15.80
N ALA A 358 -4.32 -2.20 -16.83
CA ALA A 358 -5.62 -2.86 -16.67
C ALA A 358 -5.61 -4.01 -15.67
N ASN A 359 -4.48 -4.71 -15.53
CA ASN A 359 -4.31 -5.85 -14.63
C ASN A 359 -4.06 -5.44 -13.17
N ASN A 360 -3.61 -4.21 -12.94
CA ASN A 360 -3.27 -3.69 -11.60
C ASN A 360 -4.47 -3.04 -10.90
N PHE A 361 -5.64 -3.71 -10.92
CA PHE A 361 -6.85 -3.29 -10.23
C PHE A 361 -6.87 -3.75 -8.77
N LEU A 362 -7.65 -3.07 -7.93
CA LEU A 362 -7.96 -3.50 -6.58
C LEU A 362 -9.33 -4.19 -6.56
N ALA A 363 -9.40 -5.46 -6.14
CA ALA A 363 -10.67 -6.10 -5.82
C ALA A 363 -11.15 -5.62 -4.45
N ILE A 364 -12.33 -4.99 -4.39
CA ILE A 364 -12.93 -4.48 -3.15
C ILE A 364 -14.02 -5.38 -2.59
N ALA A 365 -14.59 -6.23 -3.42
CA ALA A 365 -15.55 -7.27 -3.06
C ALA A 365 -15.59 -8.32 -4.18
N PRO A 366 -16.24 -9.49 -3.99
CA PRO A 366 -16.43 -10.46 -5.07
C PRO A 366 -17.04 -9.83 -6.32
N ARG A 367 -16.37 -9.96 -7.46
CA ARG A 367 -16.74 -9.37 -8.76
C ARG A 367 -16.93 -7.84 -8.75
N HIS A 368 -16.31 -7.16 -7.81
CA HIS A 368 -16.32 -5.71 -7.73
C HIS A 368 -14.88 -5.20 -7.60
N ILE A 369 -14.39 -4.52 -8.64
CA ILE A 369 -13.02 -4.04 -8.74
C ILE A 369 -12.98 -2.52 -8.97
N MET A 370 -11.87 -1.93 -8.56
CA MET A 370 -11.51 -0.55 -8.90
C MET A 370 -10.30 -0.61 -9.83
N ALA A 371 -10.45 -0.10 -11.04
CA ALA A 371 -9.45 -0.18 -12.09
C ALA A 371 -9.24 1.17 -12.76
N VAL A 372 -8.08 1.35 -13.40
CA VAL A 372 -7.75 2.58 -14.14
C VAL A 372 -8.70 2.76 -15.32
N GLY A 373 -9.18 3.98 -15.52
CA GLY A 373 -9.97 4.36 -16.69
C GLY A 373 -9.20 4.30 -18.01
N GLY A 374 -9.87 4.53 -19.11
CA GLY A 374 -9.24 4.57 -20.44
C GLY A 374 -8.99 3.19 -21.08
N GLN A 375 -9.45 2.11 -20.47
CA GLN A 375 -9.32 0.76 -21.04
C GLN A 375 -10.18 0.57 -22.29
N SER A 376 -9.79 -0.38 -23.14
CA SER A 376 -10.48 -0.68 -24.40
C SER A 376 -11.95 -1.07 -24.19
N GLU A 377 -12.80 -0.78 -25.18
CA GLU A 377 -14.22 -1.23 -25.17
C GLU A 377 -14.33 -2.77 -25.10
N GLU A 378 -13.38 -3.47 -25.67
CA GLU A 378 -13.32 -4.93 -25.64
C GLU A 378 -13.13 -5.44 -24.21
N LEU A 379 -12.17 -4.91 -23.46
CA LEU A 379 -11.93 -5.30 -22.07
C LEU A 379 -13.14 -4.92 -21.19
N GLN A 380 -13.68 -3.72 -21.36
CA GLN A 380 -14.87 -3.31 -20.64
C GLN A 380 -16.06 -4.26 -20.89
N THR A 381 -16.19 -4.76 -22.12
CA THR A 381 -17.22 -5.75 -22.49
C THR A 381 -16.94 -7.10 -21.86
N ARG A 382 -15.70 -7.59 -21.90
CA ARG A 382 -15.27 -8.84 -21.22
C ARG A 382 -15.61 -8.81 -19.71
N PHE A 383 -15.32 -7.70 -19.03
CA PHE A 383 -15.68 -7.56 -17.59
C PHE A 383 -17.20 -7.60 -17.39
N ARG A 384 -17.96 -6.89 -18.20
CA ARG A 384 -19.44 -6.84 -18.11
C ARG A 384 -20.06 -8.22 -18.34
N GLU A 385 -19.61 -8.95 -19.35
CA GLU A 385 -20.08 -10.30 -19.69
C GLU A 385 -19.72 -11.31 -18.60
N ALA A 386 -18.58 -11.13 -17.92
CA ALA A 386 -18.18 -11.92 -16.77
C ALA A 386 -18.92 -11.54 -15.47
N GLY A 387 -19.81 -10.53 -15.51
CA GLY A 387 -20.57 -10.07 -14.35
C GLY A 387 -19.71 -9.29 -13.34
N VAL A 388 -18.65 -8.64 -13.81
CA VAL A 388 -17.76 -7.81 -12.98
C VAL A 388 -18.28 -6.37 -12.96
N THR A 389 -18.45 -5.82 -11.78
CA THR A 389 -18.65 -4.38 -11.57
C THR A 389 -17.30 -3.69 -11.51
N VAL A 390 -17.10 -2.70 -12.37
CA VAL A 390 -15.84 -1.94 -12.40
C VAL A 390 -16.13 -0.49 -12.05
N GLU A 391 -15.41 0.04 -11.08
CA GLU A 391 -15.32 1.48 -10.83
C GLU A 391 -14.03 2.00 -11.46
N TRP A 392 -14.19 2.85 -12.47
CA TRP A 392 -13.05 3.41 -13.21
C TRP A 392 -12.46 4.59 -12.48
N ILE A 393 -11.16 4.51 -12.15
CA ILE A 393 -10.42 5.54 -11.43
C ILE A 393 -9.68 6.42 -12.47
N PRO A 394 -9.78 7.75 -12.38
CA PRO A 394 -9.06 8.65 -13.26
C PRO A 394 -7.58 8.80 -12.83
N LEU A 395 -6.75 7.81 -13.09
CA LEU A 395 -5.32 7.82 -12.85
C LEU A 395 -4.56 8.04 -14.17
N GLU A 396 -4.54 9.26 -14.65
CA GLU A 396 -3.86 9.59 -15.90
C GLU A 396 -2.36 9.86 -15.72
N SER A 397 -1.99 10.49 -14.60
CA SER A 397 -0.60 10.85 -14.27
C SER A 397 0.10 9.75 -13.50
N LEU A 398 -0.55 9.20 -12.48
CA LEU A 398 0.07 8.24 -11.56
C LEU A 398 0.45 6.90 -12.19
N ILE A 399 -0.16 6.53 -13.32
CA ILE A 399 0.20 5.30 -14.06
C ILE A 399 1.62 5.36 -14.62
N ASP A 400 2.14 6.55 -14.94
CA ASP A 400 3.51 6.75 -15.40
C ASP A 400 4.57 6.39 -14.32
N GLY A 401 4.12 6.01 -13.12
CA GLY A 401 4.95 5.51 -12.03
C GLY A 401 5.22 4.00 -12.05
N TYR A 402 4.86 3.25 -13.09
CA TYR A 402 4.92 1.80 -13.17
C TYR A 402 3.98 1.06 -12.22
N GLY A 403 2.81 1.61 -11.92
CA GLY A 403 1.81 0.97 -11.07
C GLY A 403 0.49 1.70 -11.05
N ALA A 404 -0.54 1.05 -10.53
CA ALA A 404 -1.89 1.59 -10.51
C ALA A 404 -2.64 1.27 -9.19
N ALA A 405 -3.94 1.05 -9.27
CA ALA A 405 -4.84 0.93 -8.12
C ALA A 405 -4.39 -0.09 -7.07
N HIS A 406 -3.91 -1.27 -7.49
CA HIS A 406 -3.45 -2.31 -6.55
C HIS A 406 -2.15 -1.89 -5.85
N CYS A 407 -1.17 -1.40 -6.62
CA CYS A 407 0.13 -0.97 -6.09
C CYS A 407 0.00 0.20 -5.08
N MET A 408 -0.97 1.11 -5.27
CA MET A 408 -1.19 2.27 -4.40
C MET A 408 -1.91 1.94 -3.10
N THR A 409 -2.26 0.66 -2.85
CA THR A 409 -3.08 0.26 -1.71
C THR A 409 -2.47 -0.90 -0.94
N GLN A 410 -2.35 -0.78 0.39
CA GLN A 410 -2.09 -1.90 1.26
C GLN A 410 -3.33 -2.26 2.05
N VAL A 411 -3.95 -3.39 1.71
CA VAL A 411 -5.18 -3.85 2.39
C VAL A 411 -4.82 -4.52 3.71
N LEU A 412 -5.20 -3.88 4.82
CA LEU A 412 -4.92 -4.34 6.18
C LEU A 412 -6.01 -5.28 6.71
N GLU A 413 -7.25 -5.10 6.25
CA GLU A 413 -8.39 -5.91 6.67
C GLU A 413 -9.30 -6.22 5.50
N ARG A 414 -9.72 -7.46 5.43
CA ARG A 414 -10.81 -7.94 4.57
C ARG A 414 -11.79 -8.78 5.39
N GLN A 415 -13.05 -8.71 5.06
CA GLN A 415 -14.10 -9.55 5.63
C GLN A 415 -14.54 -10.59 4.61
N THR A 416 -14.44 -11.86 4.99
CA THR A 416 -14.88 -12.96 4.12
C THR A 416 -16.34 -12.77 3.68
N ALA A 417 -16.60 -12.93 2.39
CA ALA A 417 -17.92 -12.86 1.82
C ALA A 417 -18.80 -14.00 2.36
N THR A 418 -19.83 -13.66 3.13
CA THR A 418 -20.87 -14.63 3.50
C THR A 418 -22.10 -14.43 2.62
N PRO A 419 -22.87 -15.49 2.27
CA PRO A 419 -24.05 -15.37 1.42
C PRO A 419 -25.07 -14.33 1.88
N THR A 420 -25.10 -14.01 3.16
CA THR A 420 -26.00 -13.03 3.78
C THR A 420 -25.61 -11.57 3.45
N ASN A 421 -24.34 -11.29 3.16
CA ASN A 421 -23.88 -9.93 2.88
C ASN A 421 -24.18 -9.47 1.45
N THR A 422 -24.35 -10.40 0.52
CA THR A 422 -24.67 -10.09 -0.88
C THR A 422 -26.07 -9.41 -1.04
N ILE A 423 -27.00 -9.69 -0.13
CA ILE A 423 -28.36 -9.11 -0.15
C ILE A 423 -28.34 -7.67 0.39
N ALA A 424 -27.49 -7.36 1.38
CA ALA A 424 -27.40 -6.05 1.99
C ALA A 424 -26.81 -4.98 1.04
N LEU A 425 -25.81 -5.35 0.23
CA LEU A 425 -25.21 -4.45 -0.76
C LEU A 425 -26.17 -4.09 -1.91
N LYS A 426 -27.02 -5.03 -2.36
CA LYS A 426 -28.05 -4.74 -3.37
C LYS A 426 -29.12 -3.77 -2.89
N ALA A 427 -29.42 -3.74 -1.58
CA ALA A 427 -30.39 -2.81 -1.01
C ALA A 427 -29.86 -1.36 -0.89
N VAL A 428 -28.54 -1.20 -0.74
CA VAL A 428 -27.91 0.15 -0.69
C VAL A 428 -27.79 0.77 -2.09
N GLN A 429 -27.58 -0.02 -3.13
CA GLN A 429 -27.52 0.46 -4.51
C GLN A 429 -28.87 0.87 -5.13
N SER A 430 -30.00 0.53 -4.49
CA SER A 430 -31.34 0.85 -5.02
C SER A 430 -31.96 2.15 -4.46
N GLN A 431 -31.27 2.85 -3.55
CA GLN A 431 -31.74 4.19 -3.14
C GLN A 431 -31.16 5.22 -4.12
N THR A 432 -31.92 5.53 -5.14
CA THR A 432 -31.72 6.72 -5.95
C THR A 432 -31.72 7.95 -5.04
N GLU A 433 -30.59 8.60 -4.90
CA GLU A 433 -30.52 9.90 -4.21
C GLU A 433 -31.39 10.92 -4.97
N GLU A 434 -32.40 11.43 -4.31
CA GLU A 434 -33.20 12.55 -4.87
C GLU A 434 -32.51 13.87 -4.52
N ALA A 435 -32.22 14.66 -5.56
CA ALA A 435 -31.64 15.99 -5.41
C ALA A 435 -32.70 17.03 -5.10
N TYR A 436 -32.45 17.92 -4.15
CA TYR A 436 -33.34 18.98 -3.71
C TYR A 436 -32.65 20.36 -3.76
N THR A 437 -33.41 21.42 -3.90
CA THR A 437 -32.94 22.79 -3.71
C THR A 437 -32.73 23.11 -2.23
N LEU A 438 -32.07 24.24 -1.93
CA LEU A 438 -31.89 24.72 -0.56
C LEU A 438 -33.16 24.88 0.27
N GLY A 439 -34.34 24.94 -0.38
CA GLY A 439 -35.65 24.99 0.24
C GLY A 439 -36.30 23.63 0.44
N GLY A 440 -35.63 22.53 0.14
CA GLY A 440 -36.16 21.16 0.27
C GLY A 440 -37.14 20.76 -0.85
N VAL A 441 -37.25 21.56 -1.92
CA VAL A 441 -38.11 21.30 -3.08
C VAL A 441 -37.23 20.77 -4.23
N LYS A 442 -37.75 19.77 -4.96
CA LYS A 442 -37.04 19.21 -6.13
C LYS A 442 -36.99 20.26 -7.24
N ASP A 443 -35.80 20.70 -7.64
CA ASP A 443 -35.62 21.71 -8.68
C ASP A 443 -34.46 21.35 -9.60
N ALA A 444 -34.76 21.04 -10.84
CA ALA A 444 -33.81 20.67 -11.87
C ALA A 444 -33.15 21.88 -12.58
N LYS A 445 -33.42 23.12 -12.15
CA LYS A 445 -33.01 24.34 -12.86
C LYS A 445 -32.04 25.25 -12.07
N SER A 446 -31.84 25.01 -10.80
CA SER A 446 -30.88 25.80 -10.00
C SER A 446 -29.50 25.14 -9.97
N GLY A 447 -28.45 25.89 -10.20
CA GLY A 447 -27.07 25.37 -10.23
C GLY A 447 -26.48 24.92 -8.86
N VAL A 448 -27.33 24.74 -7.83
CA VAL A 448 -26.90 24.24 -6.50
C VAL A 448 -27.86 23.10 -6.11
N VAL A 449 -27.27 21.92 -5.90
CA VAL A 449 -28.00 20.70 -5.55
C VAL A 449 -27.52 20.22 -4.18
N VAL A 450 -28.46 19.97 -3.26
CA VAL A 450 -28.19 19.42 -1.91
C VAL A 450 -28.72 18.00 -1.85
N TYR A 451 -27.86 17.05 -1.46
CA TYR A 451 -28.21 15.64 -1.31
C TYR A 451 -28.73 15.35 0.11
N LYS A 452 -29.83 14.58 0.20
CA LYS A 452 -30.41 14.18 1.48
C LYS A 452 -29.50 13.13 2.15
N GLY A 453 -28.83 13.51 3.24
CA GLY A 453 -27.97 12.62 4.01
C GLY A 453 -26.48 12.98 4.06
N GLY A 454 -26.04 14.01 3.34
CA GLY A 454 -24.65 14.45 3.34
C GLY A 454 -24.49 15.97 3.16
N THR A 455 -23.48 16.52 3.78
CA THR A 455 -23.09 17.93 3.68
C THR A 455 -22.21 18.16 2.44
N ARG A 456 -22.67 17.92 1.21
CA ARG A 456 -21.93 18.32 0.01
C ARG A 456 -22.75 19.27 -0.84
N LEU A 457 -22.22 20.47 -0.99
CA LEU A 457 -22.65 21.45 -2.00
C LEU A 457 -21.87 21.16 -3.28
N ALA A 458 -22.52 20.62 -4.32
CA ALA A 458 -21.93 20.55 -5.64
C ALA A 458 -22.17 21.86 -6.40
N ARG A 459 -21.13 22.53 -6.83
CA ARG A 459 -21.23 23.67 -7.77
C ARG A 459 -21.20 23.13 -9.20
N SER A 460 -22.18 23.52 -9.99
CA SER A 460 -22.14 23.35 -11.44
C SER A 460 -20.96 24.14 -12.04
N PRO A 461 -20.23 23.61 -13.02
CA PRO A 461 -19.19 24.38 -13.67
C PRO A 461 -19.80 25.57 -14.40
N THR A 462 -19.39 26.77 -14.02
CA THR A 462 -19.73 27.99 -14.75
C THR A 462 -18.90 27.96 -16.03
N LEU A 463 -19.55 27.79 -17.18
CA LEU A 463 -18.92 28.08 -18.47
C LEU A 463 -18.51 29.54 -18.47
N TYR A 464 -17.21 29.82 -18.48
CA TYR A 464 -16.70 31.10 -18.93
C TYR A 464 -16.66 31.11 -20.47
N ILE A 465 -17.43 32.02 -21.03
CA ILE A 465 -17.29 32.47 -22.43
C ILE A 465 -16.12 33.45 -22.48
#